data_a1e8a1b066452d137a1762fb1eb677ca
#
_entry.id   a1e8a1b066452d137a1762fb1eb677ca
#
_cell.length_a   1.000
_cell.length_b   1.000
_cell.length_c   1.000
_cell.angle_alpha   90.00
_cell.angle_beta   90.00
_cell.angle_gamma   90.00
#
_symmetry.space_group_name_H-M   'P 1'
#
loop_
_entity.id
_entity.type
_entity.pdbx_description
1 polymer ?
#
loop_
_entity_poly.entity_id
_entity_poly.type
_entity_poly.pdbx_seq_one_letter_code
_entity_poly.pdbx_strand_id
1 'polypeptide(L)'
;MRYELSDSEWATIKPLLPNKSRGVRRANDWRVLNGIFWILRSGAPWRDLPVCYGPRTTCYNRFVRWRRAGVWGRIMNSLAAAQ
;
A
#
# COMPACT_ATOMS: atom_id res chain seq x y z
N MET A 1 -11.79 -9.73 11.40
CA MET A 1 -11.67 -9.40 9.98
C MET A 1 -10.24 -9.01 9.66
N ARG A 2 -9.75 -9.53 8.57
CA ARG A 2 -8.38 -9.22 8.18
C ARG A 2 -8.36 -8.06 7.20
N TYR A 3 -7.47 -7.14 7.44
CA TYR A 3 -7.27 -6.02 6.54
C TYR A 3 -6.03 -6.17 5.67
N GLU A 4 -5.31 -7.25 5.86
CA GLU A 4 -4.07 -7.46 5.12
C GLU A 4 -4.33 -8.07 3.76
N LEU A 5 -3.44 -7.76 2.83
CA LEU A 5 -3.51 -8.31 1.48
C LEU A 5 -3.20 -9.79 1.51
N SER A 6 -3.94 -10.56 0.72
CA SER A 6 -3.61 -11.95 0.53
C SER A 6 -2.41 -12.07 -0.41
N ASP A 7 -1.83 -13.26 -0.48
CA ASP A 7 -0.69 -13.48 -1.36
C ASP A 7 -1.05 -13.23 -2.82
N SER A 8 -2.25 -13.64 -3.23
CA SER A 8 -2.65 -13.43 -4.62
C SER A 8 -2.90 -11.96 -4.92
N GLU A 9 -3.44 -11.23 -3.97
CA GLU A 9 -3.61 -9.78 -4.14
C GLU A 9 -2.26 -9.09 -4.24
N TRP A 10 -1.32 -9.49 -3.41
CA TRP A 10 0.02 -8.93 -3.45
C TRP A 10 0.71 -9.22 -4.78
N ALA A 11 0.59 -10.43 -5.28
CA ALA A 11 1.18 -10.80 -6.56
C ALA A 11 0.60 -9.96 -7.70
N THR A 12 -0.67 -9.60 -7.60
CA THR A 12 -1.31 -8.77 -8.60
C THR A 12 -0.80 -7.33 -8.56
N ILE A 13 -0.57 -6.82 -7.37
CA ILE A 13 -0.20 -5.42 -7.18
C ILE A 13 1.29 -5.17 -7.37
N LYS A 14 2.12 -6.11 -6.96
CA LYS A 14 3.55 -5.91 -6.93
C LYS A 14 4.14 -5.37 -8.22
N PRO A 15 3.78 -5.88 -9.40
CA PRO A 15 4.34 -5.36 -10.64
C PRO A 15 3.92 -3.93 -10.95
N LEU A 16 2.87 -3.43 -10.32
CA LEU A 16 2.37 -2.09 -10.59
C LEU A 16 3.12 -1.02 -9.81
N LEU A 17 3.85 -1.42 -8.78
CA LEU A 17 4.53 -0.47 -7.93
C LEU A 17 5.77 0.07 -8.62
N PRO A 18 6.07 1.37 -8.45
CA PRO A 18 7.28 1.95 -9.02
C PRO A 18 8.48 1.21 -8.49
N ASN A 19 9.34 0.81 -9.37
CA ASN A 19 10.51 0.05 -9.00
C ASN A 19 11.75 0.90 -9.08
N LYS A 20 12.27 1.29 -7.94
CA LYS A 20 13.49 2.05 -7.90
C LYS A 20 14.64 1.11 -7.85
N SER A 21 15.39 1.08 -8.88
CA SER A 21 16.42 0.07 -9.01
C SER A 21 17.76 0.48 -8.50
N ARG A 22 17.88 1.56 -7.84
CA ARG A 22 19.19 2.08 -7.55
C ARG A 22 19.83 1.60 -6.31
N GLY A 23 19.69 0.46 -5.91
CA GLY A 23 20.39 -0.05 -4.75
C GLY A 23 19.96 0.54 -3.43
N VAL A 24 19.13 1.53 -3.42
CA VAL A 24 18.58 2.04 -2.20
C VAL A 24 17.53 1.08 -1.70
N ARG A 25 17.73 0.63 -0.45
CA ARG A 25 16.80 -0.28 0.13
C ARG A 25 15.53 0.46 0.41
N ARG A 26 14.44 0.05 -0.17
CA ARG A 26 13.23 0.74 0.11
C ARG A 26 12.46 0.10 1.23
N ALA A 27 11.55 0.86 1.82
CA ALA A 27 10.68 0.33 2.81
C ALA A 27 9.90 -0.84 2.24
N ASN A 28 9.48 -1.73 3.10
CA ASN A 28 8.73 -2.89 2.68
C ASN A 28 7.39 -2.46 2.10
N ASP A 29 7.26 -2.52 0.78
CA ASP A 29 6.06 -2.07 0.10
C ASP A 29 4.83 -2.85 0.53
N TRP A 30 4.99 -4.14 0.81
CA TRP A 30 3.89 -4.95 1.28
C TRP A 30 3.34 -4.42 2.61
N ARG A 31 4.25 -4.10 3.51
CA ARG A 31 3.84 -3.56 4.82
C ARG A 31 3.17 -2.21 4.67
N VAL A 32 3.74 -1.35 3.82
CA VAL A 32 3.19 -0.02 3.58
C VAL A 32 1.79 -0.12 3.00
N LEU A 33 1.61 -0.98 2.01
CA LEU A 33 0.30 -1.17 1.40
C LEU A 33 -0.72 -1.70 2.40
N ASN A 34 -0.32 -2.65 3.21
CA ASN A 34 -1.23 -3.18 4.22
C ASN A 34 -1.65 -2.10 5.20
N GLY A 35 -0.73 -1.21 5.57
CA GLY A 35 -1.05 -0.08 6.43
C GLY A 35 -2.05 0.86 5.79
N ILE A 36 -1.84 1.18 4.51
CA ILE A 36 -2.75 2.05 3.78
C ILE A 36 -4.15 1.43 3.72
N PHE A 37 -4.23 0.14 3.40
CA PHE A 37 -5.53 -0.53 3.33
C PHE A 37 -6.19 -0.61 4.69
N TRP A 38 -5.38 -0.78 5.75
CA TRP A 38 -5.94 -0.77 7.11
C TRP A 38 -6.67 0.55 7.38
N ILE A 39 -6.05 1.67 7.02
CA ILE A 39 -6.66 2.99 7.21
C ILE A 39 -7.92 3.12 6.38
N LEU A 40 -7.85 2.72 5.10
CA LEU A 40 -8.97 2.90 4.19
C LEU A 40 -10.16 2.03 4.57
N ARG A 41 -9.91 0.83 5.02
CA ARG A 41 -10.99 -0.10 5.35
C ARG A 41 -11.58 0.14 6.74
N SER A 42 -10.75 0.60 7.68
CA SER A 42 -11.22 0.86 9.03
C SER A 42 -11.83 2.24 9.19
N GLY A 43 -11.48 3.17 8.29
CA GLY A 43 -11.95 4.54 8.42
C GLY A 43 -11.23 5.31 9.51
N ALA A 44 -10.15 4.78 10.05
CA ALA A 44 -9.43 5.43 11.13
C ALA A 44 -8.56 6.57 10.62
N PRO A 45 -8.26 7.56 11.47
CA PRO A 45 -7.30 8.59 11.08
C PRO A 45 -5.89 8.00 11.01
N TRP A 46 -5.03 8.65 10.21
CA TRP A 46 -3.68 8.15 10.01
C TRP A 46 -2.90 7.99 11.31
N ARG A 47 -3.15 8.85 12.28
CA ARG A 47 -2.43 8.77 13.56
C ARG A 47 -2.74 7.50 14.33
N ASP A 48 -3.80 6.80 13.96
CA ASP A 48 -4.17 5.56 14.63
C ASP A 48 -3.57 4.33 13.97
N LEU A 49 -2.77 4.52 12.94
CA LEU A 49 -2.16 3.39 12.24
C LEU A 49 -1.29 2.58 13.21
N PRO A 50 -1.52 1.26 13.31
CA PRO A 50 -0.68 0.42 14.17
C PRO A 50 0.78 0.49 13.77
N VAL A 51 1.65 0.46 14.76
CA VAL A 51 3.08 0.56 14.51
C VAL A 51 3.65 -0.62 13.75
N CYS A 52 2.93 -1.73 13.71
CA CYS A 52 3.39 -2.90 12.97
C CYS A 52 3.50 -2.64 11.47
N TYR A 53 2.82 -1.61 10.97
CA TYR A 53 2.90 -1.24 9.56
C TYR A 53 3.99 -0.20 9.29
N GLY A 54 4.74 0.17 10.32
CA GLY A 54 5.78 1.16 10.19
C GLY A 54 5.28 2.56 10.50
N PRO A 55 6.15 3.56 10.35
CA PRO A 55 5.75 4.93 10.66
C PRO A 55 4.59 5.38 9.79
N ARG A 56 3.61 6.02 10.43
CA ARG A 56 2.44 6.50 9.69
C ARG A 56 2.81 7.50 8.61
N THR A 57 3.85 8.30 8.84
CA THR A 57 4.28 9.28 7.84
C THR A 57 4.78 8.59 6.58
N THR A 58 5.46 7.46 6.71
CA THR A 58 5.92 6.71 5.54
C THR A 58 4.73 6.21 4.73
N CYS A 59 3.75 5.63 5.40
CA CYS A 59 2.57 5.10 4.71
C CYS A 59 1.78 6.24 4.05
N TYR A 60 1.60 7.33 4.76
CA TYR A 60 0.86 8.47 4.22
C TYR A 60 1.56 9.06 3.00
N ASN A 61 2.87 9.27 3.09
CA ASN A 61 3.63 9.86 2.00
C ASN A 61 3.62 8.96 0.76
N ARG A 62 3.73 7.65 0.96
CA ARG A 62 3.64 6.72 -0.15
C ARG A 62 2.26 6.75 -0.78
N PHE A 63 1.23 6.80 0.02
CA PHE A 63 -0.14 6.86 -0.47
C PHE A 63 -0.34 8.10 -1.34
N VAL A 64 0.10 9.26 -0.86
CA VAL A 64 -0.04 10.51 -1.61
C VAL A 64 0.75 10.44 -2.92
N ARG A 65 1.98 9.94 -2.85
CA ARG A 65 2.82 9.83 -4.03
C ARG A 65 2.21 8.91 -5.07
N TRP A 66 1.71 7.77 -4.64
CA TRP A 66 1.12 6.81 -5.57
C TRP A 66 -0.16 7.34 -6.19
N ARG A 67 -0.93 8.11 -5.43
CA ARG A 67 -2.12 8.74 -6.00
C ARG A 67 -1.75 9.75 -7.08
N ARG A 68 -0.75 10.57 -6.82
CA ARG A 68 -0.33 11.58 -7.78
C ARG A 68 0.23 10.96 -9.05
N ALA A 69 0.89 9.85 -8.91
CA ALA A 69 1.49 9.17 -10.05
C ALA A 69 0.52 8.29 -10.83
N GLY A 70 -0.72 8.19 -10.36
CA GLY A 70 -1.70 7.32 -11.00
C GLY A 70 -1.55 5.85 -10.66
N VAL A 71 -0.59 5.52 -9.84
CA VAL A 71 -0.36 4.13 -9.44
C VAL A 71 -1.50 3.60 -8.60
N TRP A 72 -2.03 4.45 -7.73
CA TRP A 72 -3.10 4.01 -6.83
C TRP A 72 -4.34 3.58 -7.61
N GLY A 73 -4.68 4.33 -8.66
CA GLY A 73 -5.80 3.94 -9.51
C GLY A 73 -5.61 2.59 -10.15
N ARG A 74 -4.38 2.32 -10.61
CA ARG A 74 -4.07 1.02 -11.21
C ARG A 74 -4.19 -0.10 -10.18
N ILE A 75 -3.74 0.14 -8.97
CA ILE A 75 -3.84 -0.84 -7.90
C ILE A 75 -5.29 -1.20 -7.64
N MET A 76 -6.13 -0.19 -7.50
CA MET A 76 -7.54 -0.41 -7.22
C MET A 76 -8.24 -1.13 -8.36
N ASN A 77 -7.93 -0.75 -9.60
CA ASN A 77 -8.52 -1.41 -10.76
C ASN A 77 -8.11 -2.88 -10.84
N SER A 78 -6.85 -3.15 -10.54
CA SER A 78 -6.36 -4.53 -10.60
C SER A 78 -7.00 -5.39 -9.53
N LEU A 79 -7.19 -4.86 -8.34
CA LEU A 79 -7.85 -5.60 -7.27
C LEU A 79 -9.31 -5.88 -7.61
N ALA A 80 -9.98 -4.90 -8.19
CA ALA A 80 -11.37 -5.08 -8.58
C ALA A 80 -11.50 -6.15 -9.68
N ALA A 81 -10.57 -6.15 -10.62
CA ALA A 81 -10.60 -7.11 -11.71
C ALA A 81 -10.26 -8.53 -11.25
N ALA A 82 -9.52 -8.65 -10.16
CA ALA A 82 -9.10 -9.97 -9.68
C ALA A 82 -10.16 -10.67 -8.86
N GLN A 83 -11.27 -10.03 -8.57
CA GLN A 83 -12.31 -10.62 -7.75
C GLN A 83 -13.42 -11.28 -8.55
#